data_cf14caf829fd55f276d793b2b0f416bc
#
_entry.id   cf14caf829fd55f276d793b2b0f416bc
#
_cell.length_a   1.000
_cell.length_b   1.000
_cell.length_c   1.000
_cell.angle_alpha   90.00
_cell.angle_beta   90.00
_cell.angle_gamma   90.00
#
_symmetry.space_group_name_H-M   'P 1'
#
loop_
_entity.id
_entity.type
_entity.pdbx_description
1 polymer ?
#
loop_
_entity_poly.entity_id
_entity_poly.type
_entity_poly.pdbx_seq_one_letter_code
_entity_poly.pdbx_strand_id
1 'polypeptide(L)'
;ANIALKQAIEMTRPNAEIVRVGMGFKPLEFSINDITAWNKSIIGHMAYDSTSWRNCIRLLQSGQIKVQPMITHRLGLSQWQEGFDKMAKKEAIKVIFHYDYED
;
A
#
# COMPACT_ATOMS: atom_id res chain seq x y z
N ALA A 1 1.18 10.57 -3.25
CA ALA A 1 1.21 10.17 -1.84
C ALA A 1 1.03 11.36 -0.88
N ASN A 2 1.72 12.49 -1.08
CA ASN A 2 1.61 13.63 -0.16
C ASN A 2 0.26 14.34 -0.23
N ILE A 3 -0.34 14.45 -1.42
CA ILE A 3 -1.67 15.05 -1.60
C ILE A 3 -2.74 14.26 -0.83
N ALA A 4 -2.63 12.93 -0.78
CA ALA A 4 -3.59 12.10 -0.06
C ALA A 4 -3.57 12.34 1.45
N LEU A 5 -2.40 12.61 2.06
CA LEU A 5 -2.34 12.94 3.47
C LEU A 5 -2.98 14.31 3.75
N LYS A 6 -2.73 15.31 2.90
CA LYS A 6 -3.38 16.61 3.01
C LYS A 6 -4.91 16.46 2.95
N GLN A 7 -5.41 15.74 1.96
CA GLN A 7 -6.83 15.45 1.83
C GLN A 7 -7.39 14.72 3.06
N ALA A 8 -6.66 13.73 3.59
CA ALA A 8 -7.08 13.02 4.80
C ALA A 8 -7.20 13.95 6.01
N ILE A 9 -6.28 14.90 6.16
CA ILE A 9 -6.35 15.91 7.21
C ILE A 9 -7.60 16.79 7.04
N GLU A 10 -7.89 17.22 5.81
CA GLU A 10 -9.03 18.08 5.51
C GLU A 10 -10.38 17.36 5.66
N MET A 11 -10.45 16.10 5.24
CA MET A 11 -11.70 15.32 5.20
C MET A 11 -12.13 14.75 6.55
N THR A 12 -11.19 14.53 7.46
CA THR A 12 -11.47 13.85 8.72
C THR A 12 -12.14 14.79 9.72
N ARG A 13 -13.05 14.23 10.50
CA ARG A 13 -13.73 14.93 11.60
C ARG A 13 -12.75 15.36 12.70
N PRO A 14 -13.15 16.28 13.61
CA PRO A 14 -12.40 16.53 14.83
C PRO A 14 -12.18 15.25 15.65
N ASN A 15 -11.07 15.19 16.38
CA ASN A 15 -10.62 14.03 17.16
C ASN A 15 -10.38 12.77 16.30
N ALA A 16 -10.09 12.91 15.01
CA ALA A 16 -9.78 11.78 14.14
C ALA A 16 -8.34 11.33 14.29
N GLU A 17 -8.15 10.04 14.10
CA GLU A 17 -6.86 9.40 13.97
C GLU A 17 -6.60 9.04 12.50
N ILE A 18 -5.46 9.44 11.97
CA ILE A 18 -5.04 9.20 10.59
C ILE A 18 -3.82 8.29 10.63
N VAL A 19 -3.95 7.08 10.11
CA VAL A 19 -2.82 6.15 9.98
C VAL A 19 -2.16 6.32 8.62
N ARG A 20 -0.91 6.76 8.62
CA ARG A 20 -0.11 6.92 7.41
C ARG A 20 0.76 5.70 7.17
N VAL A 21 0.44 4.93 6.14
CA VAL A 21 1.19 3.75 5.70
C VAL A 21 2.10 4.07 4.51
N GLY A 22 1.62 4.89 3.57
CA GLY A 22 2.35 5.22 2.35
C GLY A 22 3.51 6.19 2.61
N MET A 23 4.66 5.92 2.02
CA MET A 23 5.84 6.78 2.08
C MET A 23 5.91 7.72 0.87
N GLY A 24 6.47 8.90 1.08
CA GLY A 24 6.80 9.86 0.03
C GLY A 24 8.04 10.65 0.44
N PHE A 25 8.97 10.81 -0.50
CA PHE A 25 10.26 11.46 -0.24
C PHE A 25 10.24 12.98 -0.38
N LYS A 26 9.18 13.53 -0.97
CA LYS A 26 9.04 14.99 -1.09
C LYS A 26 8.48 15.56 0.22
N PRO A 27 8.95 16.72 0.66
CA PRO A 27 8.36 17.42 1.80
C PRO A 27 6.86 17.57 1.62
N LEU A 28 6.12 17.51 2.72
CA LEU A 28 4.69 17.77 2.76
C LEU A 28 4.48 19.15 3.38
N GLU A 29 3.82 20.01 2.63
CA GLU A 29 3.45 21.35 3.10
C GLU A 29 2.00 21.34 3.60
N PHE A 30 1.84 21.51 4.89
CA PHE A 30 0.55 21.76 5.55
C PHE A 30 0.77 22.51 6.85
N SER A 31 -0.24 23.20 7.34
CA SER A 31 -0.18 23.85 8.64
C SER A 31 -0.38 22.83 9.76
N ILE A 32 0.53 22.83 10.73
CA ILE A 32 0.34 22.01 11.94
C ILE A 32 -0.94 22.41 12.72
N ASN A 33 -1.42 23.62 12.52
CA ASN A 33 -2.68 24.08 13.11
C ASN A 33 -3.89 23.28 12.62
N ASP A 34 -3.84 22.69 11.43
CA ASP A 34 -4.90 21.82 10.91
C ASP A 34 -5.03 20.52 11.73
N ILE A 35 -3.99 20.14 12.43
CA ILE A 35 -3.97 19.04 13.38
C ILE A 35 -4.37 19.53 14.78
N THR A 36 -3.70 20.57 15.25
CA THR A 36 -3.84 21.07 16.63
C THR A 36 -5.24 21.60 16.91
N ALA A 37 -5.79 22.44 16.01
CA ALA A 37 -7.09 23.09 16.21
C ALA A 37 -8.27 22.11 16.28
N TRP A 38 -8.10 20.92 15.70
CA TRP A 38 -9.13 19.90 15.63
C TRP A 38 -8.83 18.64 16.44
N ASN A 39 -7.80 18.66 17.29
CA ASN A 39 -7.36 17.52 18.10
C ASN A 39 -7.16 16.24 17.27
N LYS A 40 -6.61 16.36 16.08
CA LYS A 40 -6.33 15.21 15.20
C LYS A 40 -5.00 14.56 15.55
N SER A 41 -4.85 13.28 15.23
CA SER A 41 -3.61 12.54 15.37
C SER A 41 -3.15 11.98 14.03
N ILE A 42 -1.84 11.98 13.78
CA ILE A 42 -1.23 11.31 12.65
C ILE A 42 -0.26 10.26 13.18
N ILE A 43 -0.51 9.01 12.85
CA ILE A 43 0.30 7.86 13.28
C ILE A 43 1.00 7.27 12.06
N GLY A 44 2.31 7.18 12.11
CA GLY A 44 3.09 6.44 11.12
C GLY A 44 3.00 4.94 11.38
N HIS A 45 2.86 4.17 10.31
CA HIS A 45 2.96 2.72 10.36
C HIS A 45 3.92 2.22 9.29
N MET A 46 4.88 1.39 9.69
CA MET A 46 5.88 0.83 8.80
C MET A 46 5.96 -0.69 8.98
N ALA A 47 5.91 -1.40 7.86
CA ALA A 47 6.02 -2.86 7.82
C ALA A 47 4.92 -3.62 8.58
N TYR A 48 5.23 -4.81 9.04
CA TYR A 48 4.31 -5.72 9.74
C TYR A 48 5.11 -6.71 10.59
N ASP A 49 4.46 -7.23 11.61
CA ASP A 49 5.02 -8.24 12.50
C ASP A 49 4.60 -9.68 12.10
N SER A 50 5.13 -10.65 12.83
CA SER A 50 4.80 -12.06 12.59
C SER A 50 3.33 -12.39 12.87
N THR A 51 2.65 -11.63 13.72
CA THR A 51 1.24 -11.82 14.04
C THR A 51 0.36 -11.36 12.90
N SER A 52 0.65 -10.18 12.34
CA SER A 52 -0.02 -9.66 11.15
C SER A 52 0.12 -10.62 9.97
N TRP A 53 1.32 -11.17 9.80
CA TRP A 53 1.61 -12.14 8.75
C TRP A 53 0.76 -13.41 8.88
N ARG A 54 0.72 -14.01 10.09
CA ARG A 54 -0.12 -15.19 10.36
C ARG A 54 -1.62 -14.90 10.16
N ASN A 55 -2.09 -13.75 10.59
CA ASN A 55 -3.48 -13.34 10.39
C ASN A 55 -3.82 -13.20 8.91
N CYS A 56 -2.94 -12.60 8.12
CA CYS A 56 -3.10 -12.48 6.67
C CYS A 56 -3.21 -13.87 6.01
N ILE A 57 -2.33 -14.80 6.36
CA ILE A 57 -2.37 -16.19 5.83
C ILE A 57 -3.70 -16.86 6.17
N ARG A 58 -4.17 -16.76 7.42
CA ARG A 58 -5.47 -17.36 7.83
C ARG A 58 -6.64 -16.77 7.05
N LEU A 59 -6.66 -15.45 6.84
CA LEU A 59 -7.71 -14.78 6.07
C LEU A 59 -7.70 -15.20 4.59
N LEU A 60 -6.52 -15.41 4.02
CA LEU A 60 -6.37 -15.95 2.66
C LEU A 60 -6.86 -17.40 2.57
N GLN A 61 -6.45 -18.26 3.51
CA GLN A 61 -6.83 -19.67 3.56
C GLN A 61 -8.34 -19.87 3.76
N SER A 62 -8.97 -19.03 4.58
CA SER A 62 -10.42 -19.06 4.81
C SER A 62 -11.24 -18.45 3.67
N GLY A 63 -10.60 -17.85 2.66
CA GLY A 63 -11.30 -17.21 1.55
C GLY A 63 -11.96 -15.87 1.91
N GLN A 64 -11.74 -15.35 3.12
CA GLN A 64 -12.28 -14.06 3.55
C GLN A 64 -11.63 -12.88 2.80
N ILE A 65 -10.38 -13.05 2.35
CA ILE A 65 -9.69 -12.10 1.49
C ILE A 65 -9.48 -12.72 0.11
N LYS A 66 -9.89 -12.00 -0.93
CA LYS A 66 -9.72 -12.40 -2.32
C LYS A 66 -8.65 -11.52 -2.96
N VAL A 67 -7.45 -12.04 -3.13
CA VAL A 67 -6.31 -11.30 -3.71
C VAL A 67 -6.10 -11.57 -5.20
N GLN A 68 -6.73 -12.60 -5.76
CA GLN A 68 -6.56 -12.98 -7.16
C GLN A 68 -6.81 -11.82 -8.15
N PRO A 69 -7.84 -10.98 -7.98
CA PRO A 69 -8.06 -9.83 -8.87
C PRO A 69 -6.94 -8.78 -8.83
N MET A 70 -6.12 -8.76 -7.77
CA MET A 70 -4.98 -7.85 -7.67
C MET A 70 -3.76 -8.32 -8.44
N ILE A 71 -3.68 -9.62 -8.75
CA ILE A 71 -2.58 -10.20 -9.55
C ILE A 71 -2.91 -9.96 -11.02
N THR A 72 -2.41 -8.86 -11.55
CA THR A 72 -2.72 -8.44 -12.92
C THR A 72 -1.84 -9.13 -13.97
N HIS A 73 -0.65 -9.58 -13.57
CA HIS A 73 0.31 -10.21 -14.49
C HIS A 73 1.00 -11.39 -13.81
N ARG A 74 1.13 -12.47 -14.57
CA ARG A 74 1.93 -13.65 -14.22
C ARG A 74 2.92 -13.86 -15.36
N LEU A 75 4.20 -13.71 -15.08
CA LEU A 75 5.28 -13.71 -16.05
C LEU A 75 6.32 -14.76 -15.66
N GLY A 76 6.99 -15.33 -16.65
CA GLY A 76 8.16 -16.13 -16.42
C GLY A 76 9.32 -15.27 -15.90
N LEU A 77 10.27 -15.88 -15.20
CA LEU A 77 11.42 -15.15 -14.66
C LEU A 77 12.25 -14.49 -15.78
N SER A 78 12.31 -15.08 -16.95
CA SER A 78 12.96 -14.51 -18.15
C SER A 78 12.33 -13.18 -18.60
N GLN A 79 11.06 -12.94 -18.26
CA GLN A 79 10.32 -11.72 -18.60
C GLN A 79 10.39 -10.64 -17.50
N TRP A 80 11.37 -10.72 -16.61
CA TRP A 80 11.47 -9.82 -15.46
C TRP A 80 11.45 -8.34 -15.86
N GLN A 81 12.15 -7.97 -16.94
CA GLN A 81 12.20 -6.59 -17.40
C GLN A 81 10.81 -6.05 -17.78
N GLU A 82 10.02 -6.85 -18.51
CA GLU A 82 8.64 -6.51 -18.87
C GLU A 82 7.80 -6.23 -17.63
N GLY A 83 7.92 -7.09 -16.61
CA GLY A 83 7.18 -6.94 -15.36
C GLY A 83 7.52 -5.64 -14.62
N PHE A 84 8.79 -5.29 -14.53
CA PHE A 84 9.24 -4.03 -13.94
C PHE A 84 8.77 -2.82 -14.74
N ASP A 85 8.83 -2.88 -16.06
CA ASP A 85 8.37 -1.80 -16.93
C ASP A 85 6.86 -1.54 -16.78
N LYS A 86 6.05 -2.59 -16.67
CA LYS A 86 4.61 -2.48 -16.42
C LYS A 86 4.31 -1.82 -15.06
N MET A 87 5.07 -2.17 -14.03
CA MET A 87 4.95 -1.53 -12.71
C MET A 87 5.34 -0.05 -12.78
N ALA A 88 6.44 0.29 -13.45
CA ALA A 88 6.91 1.67 -13.60
C ALA A 88 5.90 2.55 -14.35
N LYS A 89 5.26 2.01 -15.39
CA LYS A 89 4.21 2.67 -16.18
C LYS A 89 2.84 2.69 -15.49
N LYS A 90 2.70 2.06 -14.32
CA LYS A 90 1.42 1.90 -13.59
C LYS A 90 0.35 1.12 -14.37
N GLU A 91 0.77 0.23 -15.23
CA GLU A 91 -0.09 -0.67 -15.99
C GLU A 91 -0.40 -1.97 -15.23
N ALA A 92 0.30 -2.24 -14.14
CA ALA A 92 0.12 -3.40 -13.29
C ALA A 92 -0.15 -3.00 -11.83
N ILE A 93 -1.00 -3.77 -11.15
CA ILE A 93 -1.21 -3.68 -9.70
C ILE A 93 -0.23 -4.60 -8.98
N LYS A 94 -0.18 -5.87 -9.38
CA LYS A 94 0.74 -6.87 -8.85
C LYS A 94 1.25 -7.76 -9.97
N VAL A 95 2.55 -7.87 -10.09
CA VAL A 95 3.22 -8.82 -10.97
C VAL A 95 3.77 -9.96 -10.13
N ILE A 96 3.48 -11.20 -10.52
CA ILE A 96 4.07 -12.42 -9.94
C ILE A 96 4.99 -13.03 -10.98
N PHE A 97 6.22 -13.31 -10.59
CA PHE A 97 7.15 -14.08 -11.39
C PHE A 97 7.12 -15.54 -10.94
N HIS A 98 7.17 -16.45 -11.88
CA HIS A 98 7.37 -17.87 -11.65
C HIS A 98 8.62 -18.34 -12.37
N TYR A 99 9.19 -19.43 -11.91
CA TYR A 99 10.30 -20.04 -12.61
C TYR A 99 9.83 -20.59 -13.95
N ASP A 100 10.61 -20.34 -15.00
CA ASP A 100 10.46 -20.99 -16.29
C ASP A 100 11.08 -22.38 -16.13
N TYR A 101 10.23 -23.40 -15.87
CA TYR A 101 10.69 -24.78 -15.96
C TYR A 101 10.71 -25.11 -17.46
N GLU A 102 11.87 -25.46 -17.95
CA GLU A 102 11.96 -26.21 -19.20
C GLU A 102 11.49 -27.65 -18.85
N ASP A 103 10.38 -28.09 -19.43
CA ASP A 103 9.95 -29.49 -19.43
C ASP A 103 10.87 -30.35 -20.29
#